data_a84661073a7dd13d5115321e739a6676
#
_entry.id   a84661073a7dd13d5115321e739a6676
#
_cell.length_a   1.000
_cell.length_b   1.000
_cell.length_c   1.000
_cell.angle_alpha   90.00
_cell.angle_beta   90.00
_cell.angle_gamma   90.00
#
_symmetry.space_group_name_H-M   'P 1'
#
loop_
_entity.id
_entity.type
_entity.pdbx_description
1 polymer ?
#
loop_
_entity_poly.entity_id
_entity_poly.type
_entity_poly.pdbx_seq_one_letter_code
_entity_poly.pdbx_strand_id
1 'polypeptide(L)'
;MIVQSAKSAGIGWFAILRLGTVQAAIGAIVMLATSLLNRVMVVEYSMAAAIPAALVAWHYAVQLSRPLWGHWSDNAARRSPWIIGGMGILALGALIAVDATVMMSSPGLGPMMLALLGFTMIGLGVGISGTALLALLASRVATERKPAAAAISWTMMVAGIVVAAGVAGEYLDPFSEARLAIVASLVVLVAFCLAMLALRGLEDNSVPVTRPKPEAAGRSFPDALKEIWQDEQARRFTYFVFISMLAYSMQDLILEPFAGLIFKMTPGESTQLSGLQHSGILVGMLIAGLGGSLYANKFGQNLKLWIMLGCFGSAIMLAGLSVAASVGPTWPMQANVFGLGVANGVFAVAAVGAMLGLASDGKSSGEGARMGVWGASQAIAFGAGGLLGAVIVDLLRRQMGQDNIAFQAVFAIEAVMFILAALVATGTSLSRPSLSNQAIEA
;
A
#
# COMPACT_ATOMS: atom_id res chain seq x y z
N MET A 1 -35.50 37.49 0.26
CA MET A 1 -34.84 36.93 1.44
C MET A 1 -33.93 35.83 0.93
N ILE A 2 -32.64 36.17 0.62
CA ILE A 2 -31.68 35.29 0.01
C ILE A 2 -31.07 34.46 1.16
N VAL A 3 -31.47 33.19 1.27
CA VAL A 3 -30.81 32.25 2.16
C VAL A 3 -29.45 31.94 1.52
N GLN A 4 -28.40 32.64 1.92
CA GLN A 4 -27.03 32.24 1.66
C GLN A 4 -26.83 30.85 2.29
N SER A 5 -26.80 29.82 1.45
CA SER A 5 -26.31 28.49 1.80
C SER A 5 -24.88 28.65 2.37
N ALA A 6 -24.75 28.59 3.67
CA ALA A 6 -23.46 28.52 4.31
C ALA A 6 -22.77 27.23 3.79
N LYS A 7 -21.85 27.39 2.82
CA LYS A 7 -20.93 26.32 2.42
C LYS A 7 -20.30 25.80 3.72
N SER A 8 -20.62 24.57 4.09
CA SER A 8 -20.02 23.93 5.25
C SER A 8 -18.52 23.91 5.02
N ALA A 9 -17.81 24.77 5.76
CA ALA A 9 -16.37 24.83 5.71
C ALA A 9 -15.85 23.50 6.28
N GLY A 10 -15.49 22.57 5.39
CA GLY A 10 -14.86 21.29 5.78
C GLY A 10 -13.57 21.55 6.55
N ILE A 11 -12.98 20.52 7.13
CA ILE A 11 -11.70 20.63 7.87
C ILE A 11 -10.62 21.29 7.01
N GLY A 12 -9.78 22.12 7.66
CA GLY A 12 -8.69 22.84 7.00
C GLY A 12 -7.53 21.92 6.61
N TRP A 13 -6.60 22.44 5.82
CA TRP A 13 -5.41 21.70 5.35
C TRP A 13 -4.55 21.15 6.50
N PHE A 14 -4.42 21.90 7.60
CA PHE A 14 -3.68 21.44 8.77
C PHE A 14 -4.31 20.18 9.39
N ALA A 15 -5.63 20.11 9.48
CA ALA A 15 -6.31 18.91 9.96
C ALA A 15 -6.14 17.71 9.00
N ILE A 16 -6.10 17.96 7.67
CA ILE A 16 -5.79 16.93 6.66
C ILE A 16 -4.36 16.41 6.86
N LEU A 17 -3.37 17.27 7.08
CA LEU A 17 -2.00 16.86 7.37
C LEU A 17 -1.90 16.06 8.67
N ARG A 18 -2.63 16.45 9.72
CA ARG A 18 -2.70 15.68 10.98
C ARG A 18 -3.27 14.27 10.76
N LEU A 19 -4.32 14.12 9.95
CA LEU A 19 -4.84 12.80 9.56
C LEU A 19 -3.82 12.03 8.73
N GLY A 20 -3.09 12.71 7.85
CA GLY A 20 -1.96 12.14 7.11
C GLY A 20 -0.84 11.62 8.02
N THR A 21 -0.56 12.29 9.15
CA THR A 21 0.41 11.79 10.15
C THR A 21 -0.01 10.46 10.76
N VAL A 22 -1.31 10.25 10.97
CA VAL A 22 -1.81 8.93 11.42
C VAL A 22 -1.57 7.87 10.36
N GLN A 23 -1.80 8.21 9.08
CA GLN A 23 -1.53 7.30 7.96
C GLN A 23 -0.03 6.98 7.84
N ALA A 24 0.84 7.99 8.06
CA ALA A 24 2.29 7.80 8.13
C ALA A 24 2.70 6.84 9.26
N ALA A 25 2.08 6.97 10.43
CA ALA A 25 2.31 6.06 11.56
C ALA A 25 1.88 4.62 11.25
N ILE A 26 0.74 4.43 10.58
CA ILE A 26 0.30 3.10 10.11
C ILE A 26 1.35 2.52 9.16
N GLY A 27 1.79 3.28 8.15
CA GLY A 27 2.82 2.85 7.20
C GLY A 27 4.13 2.47 7.89
N ALA A 28 4.60 3.30 8.81
CA ALA A 28 5.82 3.05 9.57
C ALA A 28 5.79 1.74 10.38
N ILE A 29 4.67 1.44 11.03
CA ILE A 29 4.53 0.20 11.82
C ILE A 29 4.37 -1.03 10.91
N VAL A 30 3.60 -0.92 9.82
CA VAL A 30 3.41 -2.05 8.88
C VAL A 30 4.70 -2.42 8.19
N MET A 31 5.56 -1.46 7.82
CA MET A 31 6.86 -1.70 7.22
C MET A 31 7.74 -2.63 8.08
N LEU A 32 7.71 -2.50 9.39
CA LEU A 32 8.47 -3.41 10.27
C LEU A 32 8.08 -4.87 10.01
N ALA A 33 6.78 -5.16 9.94
CA ALA A 33 6.28 -6.52 9.76
C ALA A 33 6.53 -7.06 8.34
N THR A 34 6.30 -6.24 7.31
CA THR A 34 6.37 -6.69 5.92
C THR A 34 7.79 -6.72 5.37
N SER A 35 8.66 -5.87 5.88
CA SER A 35 10.01 -5.67 5.39
C SER A 35 11.05 -6.22 6.38
N LEU A 36 11.26 -5.56 7.50
CA LEU A 36 12.31 -5.87 8.45
C LEU A 36 12.18 -7.27 9.07
N LEU A 37 11.03 -7.61 9.67
CA LEU A 37 10.85 -8.91 10.33
C LEU A 37 10.88 -10.06 9.32
N ASN A 38 10.29 -9.87 8.13
CA ASN A 38 10.36 -10.81 7.03
C ASN A 38 11.84 -11.12 6.66
N ARG A 39 12.65 -10.08 6.48
CA ARG A 39 14.06 -10.22 6.15
C ARG A 39 14.84 -10.93 7.25
N VAL A 40 14.62 -10.58 8.52
CA VAL A 40 15.32 -11.22 9.66
C VAL A 40 15.00 -12.71 9.71
N MET A 41 13.74 -13.10 9.56
CA MET A 41 13.34 -14.51 9.56
C MET A 41 13.97 -15.29 8.40
N VAL A 42 14.05 -14.72 7.20
CA VAL A 42 14.59 -15.41 6.01
C VAL A 42 16.11 -15.47 6.04
N VAL A 43 16.78 -14.38 6.38
CA VAL A 43 18.24 -14.26 6.22
C VAL A 43 18.98 -14.62 7.51
N GLU A 44 18.63 -14.03 8.65
CA GLU A 44 19.33 -14.27 9.91
C GLU A 44 18.99 -15.65 10.51
N TYR A 45 17.72 -16.05 10.42
CA TYR A 45 17.27 -17.34 10.96
C TYR A 45 17.17 -18.46 9.90
N SER A 46 17.53 -18.17 8.65
CA SER A 46 17.54 -19.14 7.54
C SER A 46 16.21 -19.86 7.35
N MET A 47 15.08 -19.18 7.67
CA MET A 47 13.75 -19.75 7.48
C MET A 47 13.37 -19.76 6.00
N ALA A 48 12.51 -20.71 5.61
CA ALA A 48 11.89 -20.69 4.29
C ALA A 48 11.11 -19.39 4.09
N ALA A 49 11.30 -18.69 2.97
CA ALA A 49 10.71 -17.40 2.70
C ALA A 49 9.17 -17.45 2.69
N ALA A 50 8.60 -18.61 2.36
CA ALA A 50 7.15 -18.83 2.42
C ALA A 50 6.57 -18.67 3.82
N ILE A 51 7.32 -18.87 4.91
CA ILE A 51 6.82 -18.79 6.29
C ILE A 51 6.47 -17.35 6.67
N PRO A 52 7.41 -16.38 6.66
CA PRO A 52 7.06 -15.00 6.95
C PRO A 52 6.12 -14.41 5.89
N ALA A 53 6.23 -14.83 4.62
CA ALA A 53 5.29 -14.40 3.58
C ALA A 53 3.86 -14.88 3.87
N ALA A 54 3.67 -16.08 4.44
CA ALA A 54 2.36 -16.56 4.86
C ALA A 54 1.78 -15.74 6.02
N LEU A 55 2.61 -15.30 6.97
CA LEU A 55 2.19 -14.39 8.05
C LEU A 55 1.74 -13.02 7.49
N VAL A 56 2.47 -12.48 6.52
CA VAL A 56 2.09 -11.25 5.82
C VAL A 56 0.81 -11.45 5.00
N ALA A 57 0.69 -12.55 4.27
CA ALA A 57 -0.56 -12.87 3.54
C ALA A 57 -1.74 -13.00 4.49
N TRP A 58 -1.56 -13.61 5.66
CA TRP A 58 -2.57 -13.69 6.71
C TRP A 58 -2.99 -12.32 7.22
N HIS A 59 -2.05 -11.42 7.48
CA HIS A 59 -2.35 -10.05 7.87
C HIS A 59 -3.24 -9.33 6.83
N TYR A 60 -3.02 -9.54 5.52
CA TYR A 60 -3.89 -9.02 4.47
C TYR A 60 -5.25 -9.72 4.44
N ALA A 61 -5.30 -11.04 4.68
CA ALA A 61 -6.56 -11.78 4.77
C ALA A 61 -7.44 -11.26 5.92
N VAL A 62 -6.86 -10.95 7.08
CA VAL A 62 -7.57 -10.34 8.21
C VAL A 62 -8.16 -8.97 7.82
N GLN A 63 -7.50 -8.20 6.97
CA GLN A 63 -7.99 -6.92 6.48
C GLN A 63 -9.23 -7.02 5.58
N LEU A 64 -9.60 -8.19 5.08
CA LEU A 64 -10.88 -8.40 4.39
C LEU A 64 -12.09 -8.14 5.32
N SER A 65 -11.87 -8.08 6.63
CA SER A 65 -12.87 -7.66 7.62
C SER A 65 -13.17 -6.15 7.64
N ARG A 66 -12.47 -5.32 6.84
CA ARG A 66 -12.66 -3.84 6.78
C ARG A 66 -14.10 -3.37 6.62
N PRO A 67 -14.98 -4.03 5.82
CA PRO A 67 -16.36 -3.60 5.71
C PRO A 67 -17.13 -3.64 7.03
N LEU A 68 -16.82 -4.60 7.92
CA LEU A 68 -17.43 -4.69 9.25
C LEU A 68 -17.04 -3.49 10.13
N TRP A 69 -15.76 -3.15 10.13
CA TRP A 69 -15.23 -2.00 10.88
C TRP A 69 -15.76 -0.67 10.33
N GLY A 70 -15.91 -0.57 9.01
CA GLY A 70 -16.55 0.56 8.36
C GLY A 70 -17.98 0.77 8.85
N HIS A 71 -18.79 -0.27 8.81
CA HIS A 71 -20.19 -0.25 9.28
C HIS A 71 -20.31 0.15 10.75
N TRP A 72 -19.46 -0.40 11.62
CA TRP A 72 -19.50 -0.07 13.04
C TRP A 72 -19.02 1.35 13.33
N SER A 73 -17.99 1.81 12.64
CA SER A 73 -17.49 3.19 12.78
C SER A 73 -18.47 4.24 12.24
N ASP A 74 -19.26 3.89 11.22
CA ASP A 74 -20.29 4.78 10.65
C ASP A 74 -21.49 4.97 11.59
N ASN A 75 -21.81 3.95 12.39
CA ASN A 75 -22.86 4.01 13.40
C ASN A 75 -22.39 4.65 14.72
N ALA A 76 -21.09 4.89 14.89
CA ALA A 76 -20.54 5.52 16.08
C ALA A 76 -20.72 7.05 16.05
N ALA A 77 -20.86 7.67 17.24
CA ALA A 77 -20.95 9.12 17.37
C ALA A 77 -19.65 9.83 16.95
N ARG A 78 -18.50 9.17 17.14
CA ARG A 78 -17.17 9.67 16.80
C ARG A 78 -16.34 8.55 16.20
N ARG A 79 -15.48 8.87 15.23
CA ARG A 79 -14.56 7.94 14.58
C ARG A 79 -13.18 7.89 15.23
N SER A 80 -12.75 8.97 15.90
CA SER A 80 -11.44 9.02 16.57
C SER A 80 -11.21 7.88 17.57
N PRO A 81 -12.17 7.44 18.40
CA PRO A 81 -11.97 6.27 19.27
C PRO A 81 -11.64 4.99 18.50
N TRP A 82 -12.23 4.77 17.32
CA TRP A 82 -11.93 3.63 16.46
C TRP A 82 -10.52 3.71 15.89
N ILE A 83 -10.09 4.91 15.49
CA ILE A 83 -8.71 5.14 15.02
C ILE A 83 -7.72 4.86 16.16
N ILE A 84 -7.97 5.41 17.35
CA ILE A 84 -7.12 5.22 18.54
C ILE A 84 -7.04 3.75 18.95
N GLY A 85 -8.19 3.07 19.05
CA GLY A 85 -8.26 1.66 19.39
C GLY A 85 -7.55 0.78 18.35
N GLY A 86 -7.79 1.04 17.05
CA GLY A 86 -7.10 0.36 15.96
C GLY A 86 -5.59 0.57 15.99
N MET A 87 -5.12 1.80 16.24
CA MET A 87 -3.69 2.10 16.40
C MET A 87 -3.07 1.39 17.61
N GLY A 88 -3.81 1.28 18.72
CA GLY A 88 -3.37 0.52 19.89
C GLY A 88 -3.22 -0.98 19.60
N ILE A 89 -4.19 -1.57 18.89
CA ILE A 89 -4.14 -2.97 18.46
C ILE A 89 -2.97 -3.17 17.47
N LEU A 90 -2.77 -2.25 16.53
CA LEU A 90 -1.67 -2.28 15.57
C LEU A 90 -0.30 -2.24 16.28
N ALA A 91 -0.13 -1.30 17.20
CA ALA A 91 1.12 -1.14 17.95
C ALA A 91 1.43 -2.37 18.81
N LEU A 92 0.44 -2.88 19.57
CA LEU A 92 0.58 -4.10 20.35
C LEU A 92 0.89 -5.31 19.48
N GLY A 93 0.19 -5.46 18.37
CA GLY A 93 0.43 -6.53 17.40
C GLY A 93 1.83 -6.50 16.82
N ALA A 94 2.35 -5.30 16.50
CA ALA A 94 3.72 -5.14 16.02
C ALA A 94 4.76 -5.52 17.09
N LEU A 95 4.58 -5.11 18.35
CA LEU A 95 5.46 -5.50 19.45
C LEU A 95 5.48 -7.03 19.66
N ILE A 96 4.31 -7.66 19.64
CA ILE A 96 4.18 -9.12 19.75
C ILE A 96 4.86 -9.80 18.55
N ALA A 97 4.74 -9.26 17.33
CA ALA A 97 5.40 -9.80 16.16
C ALA A 97 6.93 -9.68 16.22
N VAL A 98 7.45 -8.59 16.80
CA VAL A 98 8.88 -8.39 17.06
C VAL A 98 9.38 -9.44 18.07
N ASP A 99 8.72 -9.59 19.23
CA ASP A 99 9.09 -10.57 20.25
C ASP A 99 9.02 -12.00 19.70
N ALA A 100 7.95 -12.32 18.94
CA ALA A 100 7.81 -13.61 18.27
C ALA A 100 8.97 -13.87 17.31
N THR A 101 9.39 -12.85 16.54
CA THR A 101 10.53 -12.98 15.61
C THR A 101 11.83 -13.25 16.36
N VAL A 102 12.10 -12.54 17.45
CA VAL A 102 13.27 -12.80 18.31
C VAL A 102 13.25 -14.23 18.86
N MET A 103 12.09 -14.72 19.30
CA MET A 103 11.94 -16.09 19.80
C MET A 103 12.11 -17.16 18.71
N MET A 104 11.98 -16.80 17.41
CA MET A 104 12.18 -17.72 16.29
C MET A 104 13.65 -18.07 16.03
N SER A 105 14.59 -17.43 16.70
CA SER A 105 15.98 -17.92 16.78
C SER A 105 16.05 -19.36 17.32
N SER A 106 15.06 -19.76 18.12
CA SER A 106 14.81 -21.14 18.57
C SER A 106 13.46 -21.62 18.01
N PRO A 107 13.46 -22.33 16.87
CA PRO A 107 12.22 -22.73 16.21
C PRO A 107 11.31 -23.58 17.11
N GLY A 108 10.00 -23.25 17.14
CA GLY A 108 9.01 -23.95 17.95
C GLY A 108 7.59 -23.51 17.65
N LEU A 109 6.62 -24.27 18.15
CA LEU A 109 5.20 -23.97 17.96
C LEU A 109 4.81 -22.66 18.67
N GLY A 110 5.38 -22.39 19.85
CA GLY A 110 5.08 -21.18 20.63
C GLY A 110 5.38 -19.87 19.90
N PRO A 111 6.63 -19.66 19.41
CA PRO A 111 6.97 -18.48 18.61
C PRO A 111 6.09 -18.30 17.37
N MET A 112 5.76 -19.41 16.69
CA MET A 112 4.90 -19.36 15.50
C MET A 112 3.45 -18.91 15.83
N MET A 113 2.89 -19.44 16.91
CA MET A 113 1.54 -19.03 17.37
C MET A 113 1.54 -17.56 17.83
N LEU A 114 2.61 -17.12 18.48
CA LEU A 114 2.77 -15.72 18.89
C LEU A 114 2.90 -14.80 17.67
N ALA A 115 3.64 -15.21 16.64
CA ALA A 115 3.71 -14.46 15.38
C ALA A 115 2.35 -14.39 14.69
N LEU A 116 1.63 -15.50 14.61
CA LEU A 116 0.28 -15.52 14.04
C LEU A 116 -0.66 -14.54 14.77
N LEU A 117 -0.59 -14.50 16.12
CA LEU A 117 -1.33 -13.53 16.92
C LEU A 117 -0.90 -12.09 16.60
N GLY A 118 0.40 -11.80 16.57
CA GLY A 118 0.94 -10.48 16.25
C GLY A 118 0.46 -10.00 14.86
N PHE A 119 0.61 -10.82 13.83
CA PHE A 119 0.18 -10.49 12.47
C PHE A 119 -1.35 -10.39 12.34
N THR A 120 -2.12 -11.16 13.12
CA THR A 120 -3.59 -10.98 13.23
C THR A 120 -3.92 -9.61 13.79
N MET A 121 -3.27 -9.21 14.89
CA MET A 121 -3.49 -7.90 15.51
C MET A 121 -3.05 -6.75 14.59
N ILE A 122 -1.94 -6.89 13.86
CA ILE A 122 -1.51 -5.92 12.84
C ILE A 122 -2.61 -5.76 11.79
N GLY A 123 -3.12 -6.87 11.23
CA GLY A 123 -4.19 -6.85 10.23
C GLY A 123 -5.47 -6.19 10.73
N LEU A 124 -5.92 -6.54 11.95
CA LEU A 124 -7.07 -5.92 12.60
C LEU A 124 -6.84 -4.42 12.86
N GLY A 125 -5.69 -4.06 13.40
CA GLY A 125 -5.35 -2.68 13.72
C GLY A 125 -5.34 -1.78 12.49
N VAL A 126 -4.72 -2.24 11.38
CA VAL A 126 -4.75 -1.54 10.08
C VAL A 126 -6.17 -1.47 9.53
N GLY A 127 -6.93 -2.57 9.63
CA GLY A 127 -8.32 -2.63 9.18
C GLY A 127 -9.20 -1.61 9.90
N ILE A 128 -9.15 -1.58 11.22
CA ILE A 128 -9.96 -0.69 12.07
C ILE A 128 -9.52 0.78 11.89
N SER A 129 -8.23 1.07 12.13
CA SER A 129 -7.72 2.44 12.13
C SER A 129 -7.77 3.06 10.72
N GLY A 130 -7.32 2.34 9.70
CA GLY A 130 -7.29 2.82 8.32
C GLY A 130 -8.68 3.07 7.76
N THR A 131 -9.64 2.17 8.02
CA THR A 131 -11.02 2.35 7.54
C THR A 131 -11.69 3.54 8.23
N ALA A 132 -11.58 3.65 9.56
CA ALA A 132 -12.15 4.77 10.30
C ALA A 132 -11.50 6.12 9.92
N LEU A 133 -10.19 6.13 9.65
CA LEU A 133 -9.45 7.30 9.19
C LEU A 133 -9.94 7.79 7.82
N LEU A 134 -10.03 6.89 6.84
CA LEU A 134 -10.52 7.22 5.51
C LEU A 134 -11.99 7.68 5.54
N ALA A 135 -12.82 7.06 6.37
CA ALA A 135 -14.21 7.47 6.58
C ALA A 135 -14.31 8.85 7.24
N LEU A 136 -13.43 9.17 8.20
CA LEU A 136 -13.34 10.50 8.81
C LEU A 136 -12.94 11.55 7.77
N LEU A 137 -11.94 11.25 6.96
CA LEU A 137 -11.46 12.11 5.89
C LEU A 137 -12.56 12.37 4.84
N ALA A 138 -13.25 11.33 4.39
CA ALA A 138 -14.33 11.42 3.42
C ALA A 138 -15.52 12.22 3.92
N SER A 139 -15.85 12.17 5.22
CA SER A 139 -17.00 12.85 5.82
C SER A 139 -16.74 14.30 6.25
N ARG A 140 -15.49 14.65 6.53
CA ARG A 140 -15.13 15.97 7.08
C ARG A 140 -14.43 16.88 6.08
N VAL A 141 -13.89 16.36 4.98
CA VAL A 141 -13.23 17.16 3.93
C VAL A 141 -14.28 17.65 2.93
N ALA A 142 -14.20 18.93 2.55
CA ALA A 142 -15.03 19.50 1.49
C ALA A 142 -14.84 18.74 0.17
N THR A 143 -15.92 18.55 -0.58
CA THR A 143 -15.95 17.69 -1.78
C THR A 143 -14.86 18.05 -2.78
N GLU A 144 -14.58 19.33 -2.99
CA GLU A 144 -13.56 19.84 -3.92
C GLU A 144 -12.13 19.49 -3.50
N ARG A 145 -11.91 19.22 -2.20
CA ARG A 145 -10.59 18.88 -1.63
C ARG A 145 -10.38 17.39 -1.37
N LYS A 146 -11.42 16.56 -1.50
CA LYS A 146 -11.33 15.11 -1.23
C LYS A 146 -10.22 14.41 -2.02
N PRO A 147 -10.03 14.66 -3.34
CA PRO A 147 -8.96 14.02 -4.09
C PRO A 147 -7.56 14.42 -3.57
N ALA A 148 -7.35 15.70 -3.26
CA ALA A 148 -6.08 16.17 -2.71
C ALA A 148 -5.82 15.62 -1.30
N ALA A 149 -6.84 15.53 -0.45
CA ALA A 149 -6.72 14.95 0.88
C ALA A 149 -6.38 13.46 0.84
N ALA A 150 -6.97 12.70 -0.09
CA ALA A 150 -6.62 11.29 -0.31
C ALA A 150 -5.16 11.15 -0.80
N ALA A 151 -4.73 11.99 -1.74
CA ALA A 151 -3.35 11.99 -2.24
C ALA A 151 -2.35 12.33 -1.12
N ILE A 152 -2.62 13.35 -0.30
CA ILE A 152 -1.78 13.70 0.86
C ILE A 152 -1.70 12.53 1.84
N SER A 153 -2.83 11.90 2.16
CA SER A 153 -2.89 10.78 3.09
C SER A 153 -2.01 9.61 2.60
N TRP A 154 -2.10 9.27 1.31
CA TRP A 154 -1.31 8.21 0.71
C TRP A 154 0.19 8.56 0.66
N THR A 155 0.53 9.77 0.23
CA THR A 155 1.92 10.26 0.20
C THR A 155 2.54 10.26 1.58
N MET A 156 1.80 10.69 2.61
CA MET A 156 2.28 10.66 3.99
C MET A 156 2.45 9.23 4.52
N MET A 157 1.64 8.27 4.08
CA MET A 157 1.85 6.85 4.41
C MET A 157 3.21 6.38 3.89
N VAL A 158 3.51 6.64 2.62
CA VAL A 158 4.79 6.26 2.02
C VAL A 158 5.96 7.01 2.69
N ALA A 159 5.78 8.30 3.00
CA ALA A 159 6.78 9.07 3.74
C ALA A 159 7.05 8.48 5.14
N GLY A 160 6.02 7.99 5.82
CA GLY A 160 6.18 7.27 7.10
C GLY A 160 7.02 6.01 6.97
N ILE A 161 6.81 5.23 5.90
CA ILE A 161 7.63 4.06 5.57
C ILE A 161 9.10 4.46 5.35
N VAL A 162 9.34 5.49 4.55
CA VAL A 162 10.71 6.00 4.26
C VAL A 162 11.43 6.41 5.53
N VAL A 163 10.77 7.20 6.38
CA VAL A 163 11.37 7.65 7.64
C VAL A 163 11.65 6.49 8.57
N ALA A 164 10.68 5.56 8.72
CA ALA A 164 10.85 4.40 9.59
C ALA A 164 11.96 3.47 9.10
N ALA A 165 12.03 3.20 7.78
CA ALA A 165 13.07 2.38 7.18
C ALA A 165 14.46 3.03 7.32
N GLY A 166 14.56 4.34 7.09
CA GLY A 166 15.81 5.08 7.25
C GLY A 166 16.30 5.05 8.70
N VAL A 167 15.43 5.37 9.65
CA VAL A 167 15.77 5.37 11.09
C VAL A 167 16.08 3.94 11.57
N ALA A 168 15.21 2.97 11.28
CA ALA A 168 15.45 1.59 11.71
C ALA A 168 16.76 1.05 11.10
N GLY A 169 16.99 1.29 9.80
CA GLY A 169 18.20 0.84 9.13
C GLY A 169 19.49 1.39 9.71
N GLU A 170 19.50 2.67 10.11
CA GLU A 170 20.69 3.31 10.73
C GLU A 170 21.05 2.69 12.08
N TYR A 171 20.04 2.30 12.88
CA TYR A 171 20.28 1.83 14.25
C TYR A 171 20.30 0.31 14.41
N LEU A 172 20.05 -0.46 13.35
CA LEU A 172 20.05 -1.93 13.41
C LEU A 172 21.43 -2.56 13.39
N ASP A 173 22.43 -1.88 12.86
CA ASP A 173 23.78 -2.42 12.75
C ASP A 173 24.69 -2.03 13.93
N PRO A 174 25.56 -2.94 14.38
CA PRO A 174 25.61 -4.36 14.06
C PRO A 174 24.38 -5.10 14.60
N PHE A 175 23.89 -6.07 13.83
CA PHE A 175 22.64 -6.79 14.17
C PHE A 175 22.76 -7.55 15.51
N SER A 176 21.72 -7.45 16.33
CA SER A 176 21.47 -8.33 17.47
C SER A 176 19.97 -8.38 17.75
N GLU A 177 19.48 -9.48 18.33
CA GLU A 177 18.08 -9.65 18.71
C GLU A 177 17.60 -8.54 19.66
N ALA A 178 18.42 -8.19 20.66
CA ALA A 178 18.12 -7.10 21.58
C ALA A 178 17.99 -5.75 20.85
N ARG A 179 18.88 -5.49 19.89
CA ARG A 179 18.84 -4.26 19.09
C ARG A 179 17.61 -4.21 18.18
N LEU A 180 17.26 -5.34 17.56
CA LEU A 180 16.03 -5.47 16.78
C LEU A 180 14.82 -5.11 17.65
N ALA A 181 14.71 -5.71 18.85
CA ALA A 181 13.61 -5.44 19.77
C ALA A 181 13.55 -3.96 20.19
N ILE A 182 14.68 -3.35 20.55
CA ILE A 182 14.73 -1.94 20.98
C ILE A 182 14.36 -1.01 19.81
N VAL A 183 14.99 -1.15 18.65
CA VAL A 183 14.77 -0.26 17.50
C VAL A 183 13.34 -0.37 17.00
N ALA A 184 12.82 -1.59 16.81
CA ALA A 184 11.45 -1.79 16.36
C ALA A 184 10.43 -1.25 17.37
N SER A 185 10.64 -1.48 18.68
CA SER A 185 9.77 -0.95 19.73
C SER A 185 9.76 0.57 19.79
N LEU A 186 10.92 1.22 19.59
CA LEU A 186 11.01 2.67 19.51
C LEU A 186 10.25 3.23 18.31
N VAL A 187 10.37 2.61 17.14
CA VAL A 187 9.62 3.02 15.94
C VAL A 187 8.11 2.91 16.21
N VAL A 188 7.65 1.78 16.78
CA VAL A 188 6.24 1.57 17.13
C VAL A 188 5.76 2.62 18.13
N LEU A 189 6.52 2.86 19.20
CA LEU A 189 6.17 3.83 20.25
C LEU A 189 6.06 5.25 19.69
N VAL A 190 7.07 5.69 18.95
CA VAL A 190 7.10 7.04 18.35
C VAL A 190 5.95 7.20 17.36
N ALA A 191 5.74 6.23 16.46
CA ALA A 191 4.63 6.26 15.50
C ALA A 191 3.27 6.33 16.21
N PHE A 192 3.07 5.51 17.25
CA PHE A 192 1.85 5.53 18.06
C PHE A 192 1.64 6.89 18.75
N CYS A 193 2.66 7.42 19.42
CA CYS A 193 2.57 8.72 20.10
C CYS A 193 2.27 9.86 19.10
N LEU A 194 2.91 9.88 17.92
CA LEU A 194 2.64 10.85 16.87
C LEU A 194 1.19 10.77 16.37
N ALA A 195 0.67 9.55 16.19
CA ALA A 195 -0.73 9.34 15.80
C ALA A 195 -1.70 9.86 16.88
N MET A 196 -1.41 9.60 18.16
CA MET A 196 -2.24 10.08 19.28
C MET A 196 -2.23 11.60 19.38
N LEU A 197 -1.07 12.24 19.23
CA LEU A 197 -0.94 13.70 19.19
C LEU A 197 -1.68 14.29 17.99
N ALA A 198 -1.58 13.64 16.84
CA ALA A 198 -2.26 14.08 15.63
C ALA A 198 -3.79 14.02 15.74
N LEU A 199 -4.34 13.07 16.49
CA LEU A 199 -5.80 12.91 16.66
C LEU A 199 -6.40 13.85 17.71
N ARG A 200 -5.59 14.47 18.57
CA ARG A 200 -6.10 15.31 19.69
C ARG A 200 -6.97 16.46 19.19
N GLY A 201 -8.23 16.56 19.64
CA GLY A 201 -9.13 17.67 19.31
C GLY A 201 -9.56 17.75 17.83
N LEU A 202 -9.39 16.69 17.03
CA LEU A 202 -9.77 16.68 15.61
C LEU A 202 -11.29 16.53 15.40
N GLU A 203 -11.98 15.84 16.30
CA GLU A 203 -13.43 15.67 16.28
C GLU A 203 -14.11 16.47 17.40
N ASP A 204 -13.86 17.79 17.46
CA ASP A 204 -14.65 18.67 18.34
C ASP A 204 -16.09 18.81 17.82
N ASN A 205 -17.02 18.96 18.77
CA ASN A 205 -18.48 18.87 18.56
C ASN A 205 -19.10 19.94 17.67
N SER A 206 -18.32 20.82 17.04
CA SER A 206 -18.78 22.03 16.37
C SER A 206 -19.21 21.86 14.91
N VAL A 207 -18.91 20.71 14.26
CA VAL A 207 -19.30 20.50 12.87
C VAL A 207 -20.27 19.32 12.80
N PRO A 208 -21.55 19.56 12.36
CA PRO A 208 -22.49 18.47 12.16
C PRO A 208 -21.92 17.44 11.17
N VAL A 209 -21.93 16.17 11.55
CA VAL A 209 -21.59 15.08 10.63
C VAL A 209 -22.66 15.02 9.55
N THR A 210 -22.31 15.39 8.33
CA THR A 210 -23.16 15.10 7.17
C THR A 210 -23.11 13.57 6.99
N ARG A 211 -24.10 12.88 7.55
CA ARG A 211 -24.25 11.45 7.32
C ARG A 211 -24.48 11.27 5.83
N PRO A 212 -23.67 10.46 5.11
CA PRO A 212 -24.04 10.10 3.75
C PRO A 212 -25.41 9.46 3.82
N LYS A 213 -26.38 9.97 3.04
CA LYS A 213 -27.64 9.24 2.82
C LYS A 213 -27.27 7.85 2.33
N PRO A 214 -27.93 6.80 2.81
CA PRO A 214 -27.78 5.47 2.26
C PRO A 214 -28.41 5.45 0.86
N GLU A 215 -27.71 5.94 -0.14
CA GLU A 215 -28.17 5.94 -1.54
C GLU A 215 -28.01 4.59 -2.23
N ALA A 216 -27.69 3.54 -1.51
CA ALA A 216 -27.56 2.19 -2.07
C ALA A 216 -28.28 1.10 -1.26
N ALA A 217 -29.33 1.43 -0.52
CA ALA A 217 -30.11 0.46 0.26
C ALA A 217 -30.98 -0.49 -0.58
N GLY A 218 -30.56 -0.87 -1.80
CA GLY A 218 -31.37 -1.74 -2.66
C GLY A 218 -30.61 -2.73 -3.54
N ARG A 219 -29.26 -2.64 -3.64
CA ARG A 219 -28.51 -3.56 -4.50
C ARG A 219 -27.58 -4.44 -3.66
N SER A 220 -27.65 -5.76 -3.89
CA SER A 220 -26.74 -6.68 -3.24
C SER A 220 -25.32 -6.56 -3.84
N PHE A 221 -24.28 -6.80 -3.03
CA PHE A 221 -22.88 -6.79 -3.52
C PHE A 221 -22.67 -7.75 -4.72
N PRO A 222 -23.26 -8.96 -4.76
CA PRO A 222 -23.21 -9.85 -5.92
C PRO A 222 -23.75 -9.22 -7.21
N ASP A 223 -24.83 -8.43 -7.13
CA ASP A 223 -25.41 -7.79 -8.32
C ASP A 223 -24.49 -6.68 -8.86
N ALA A 224 -23.90 -5.89 -7.98
CA ALA A 224 -22.90 -4.88 -8.36
C ALA A 224 -21.67 -5.54 -8.99
N LEU A 225 -21.19 -6.65 -8.44
CA LEU A 225 -20.07 -7.42 -8.99
C LEU A 225 -20.40 -7.96 -10.38
N LYS A 226 -21.60 -8.52 -10.57
CA LYS A 226 -22.07 -9.03 -11.87
C LYS A 226 -22.12 -7.94 -12.93
N GLU A 227 -22.60 -6.76 -12.57
CA GLU A 227 -22.66 -5.59 -13.46
C GLU A 227 -21.27 -5.10 -13.88
N ILE A 228 -20.32 -4.98 -12.92
CA ILE A 228 -18.92 -4.62 -13.20
C ILE A 228 -18.28 -5.64 -14.13
N TRP A 229 -18.60 -6.93 -13.96
CA TRP A 229 -18.07 -8.02 -14.80
C TRP A 229 -18.63 -8.00 -16.23
N GLN A 230 -19.82 -7.46 -16.44
CA GLN A 230 -20.44 -7.24 -17.75
C GLN A 230 -19.89 -6.01 -18.48
N ASP A 231 -19.43 -5.00 -17.73
CA ASP A 231 -18.75 -3.83 -18.28
C ASP A 231 -17.33 -4.20 -18.70
N GLU A 232 -17.06 -4.23 -20.01
CA GLU A 232 -15.76 -4.64 -20.54
C GLU A 232 -14.61 -3.76 -20.06
N GLN A 233 -14.82 -2.46 -19.90
CA GLN A 233 -13.79 -1.53 -19.45
C GLN A 233 -13.49 -1.73 -17.96
N ALA A 234 -14.51 -1.84 -17.11
CA ALA A 234 -14.35 -2.10 -15.69
C ALA A 234 -13.68 -3.46 -15.44
N ARG A 235 -14.07 -4.49 -16.19
CA ARG A 235 -13.45 -5.83 -16.12
C ARG A 235 -11.98 -5.81 -16.51
N ARG A 236 -11.63 -5.18 -17.64
CA ARG A 236 -10.23 -5.04 -18.08
C ARG A 236 -9.40 -4.26 -17.08
N PHE A 237 -9.95 -3.19 -16.52
CA PHE A 237 -9.27 -2.42 -15.50
C PHE A 237 -9.08 -3.23 -14.19
N THR A 238 -10.05 -4.08 -13.82
CA THR A 238 -9.90 -5.01 -12.68
C THR A 238 -8.74 -5.98 -12.90
N TYR A 239 -8.61 -6.56 -14.10
CA TYR A 239 -7.46 -7.41 -14.43
C TYR A 239 -6.14 -6.65 -14.38
N PHE A 240 -6.10 -5.42 -14.90
CA PHE A 240 -4.92 -4.57 -14.82
C PHE A 240 -4.51 -4.33 -13.36
N VAL A 241 -5.45 -3.90 -12.51
CA VAL A 241 -5.19 -3.67 -11.08
C VAL A 241 -4.69 -4.95 -10.41
N PHE A 242 -5.33 -6.08 -10.67
CA PHE A 242 -4.94 -7.35 -10.07
C PHE A 242 -3.52 -7.76 -10.47
N ILE A 243 -3.21 -7.80 -11.76
CA ILE A 243 -1.90 -8.26 -12.28
C ILE A 243 -0.78 -7.32 -11.85
N SER A 244 -0.98 -6.00 -11.95
CA SER A 244 0.04 -5.02 -11.57
C SER A 244 0.31 -5.01 -10.05
N MET A 245 -0.74 -5.14 -9.24
CA MET A 245 -0.59 -5.19 -7.78
C MET A 245 -0.02 -6.54 -7.30
N LEU A 246 -0.32 -7.62 -8.02
CA LEU A 246 0.27 -8.93 -7.76
C LEU A 246 1.80 -8.88 -7.99
N ALA A 247 2.21 -8.35 -9.15
CA ALA A 247 3.63 -8.16 -9.47
C ALA A 247 4.34 -7.24 -8.46
N TYR A 248 3.71 -6.11 -8.12
CA TYR A 248 4.24 -5.19 -7.11
C TYR A 248 4.45 -5.88 -5.76
N SER A 249 3.46 -6.66 -5.30
CA SER A 249 3.52 -7.32 -4.00
C SER A 249 4.52 -8.48 -3.95
N MET A 250 4.79 -9.15 -5.08
CA MET A 250 5.81 -10.20 -5.15
C MET A 250 7.19 -9.64 -4.81
N GLN A 251 7.59 -8.53 -5.43
CA GLN A 251 8.90 -7.90 -5.18
C GLN A 251 9.05 -7.40 -3.74
N ASP A 252 7.96 -6.93 -3.13
CA ASP A 252 7.99 -6.25 -1.82
C ASP A 252 8.52 -7.17 -0.71
N LEU A 253 8.15 -8.46 -0.74
CA LEU A 253 8.60 -9.44 0.25
C LEU A 253 9.94 -10.11 -0.06
N ILE A 254 10.39 -10.11 -1.32
CA ILE A 254 11.63 -10.81 -1.71
C ILE A 254 12.83 -9.89 -1.86
N LEU A 255 12.62 -8.57 -1.97
CA LEU A 255 13.70 -7.61 -2.24
C LEU A 255 14.75 -7.56 -1.11
N GLU A 256 14.32 -7.46 0.15
CA GLU A 256 15.26 -7.44 1.28
C GLU A 256 15.95 -8.79 1.51
N PRO A 257 15.24 -9.94 1.48
CA PRO A 257 15.92 -11.25 1.46
C PRO A 257 16.93 -11.41 0.31
N PHE A 258 16.60 -10.92 -0.88
CA PHE A 258 17.52 -10.91 -2.03
C PHE A 258 18.78 -10.08 -1.73
N ALA A 259 18.61 -8.87 -1.20
CA ALA A 259 19.73 -8.02 -0.81
C ALA A 259 20.63 -8.68 0.25
N GLY A 260 20.04 -9.35 1.24
CA GLY A 260 20.78 -10.06 2.28
C GLY A 260 21.49 -11.32 1.76
N LEU A 261 20.83 -12.15 0.97
CA LEU A 261 21.36 -13.44 0.52
C LEU A 261 22.39 -13.31 -0.61
N ILE A 262 22.14 -12.44 -1.60
CA ILE A 262 22.99 -12.30 -2.78
C ILE A 262 24.05 -11.21 -2.60
N PHE A 263 23.67 -10.06 -2.05
CA PHE A 263 24.58 -8.92 -1.89
C PHE A 263 25.26 -8.87 -0.53
N LYS A 264 24.88 -9.78 0.39
CA LYS A 264 25.42 -9.86 1.76
C LYS A 264 25.20 -8.58 2.58
N MET A 265 24.15 -7.84 2.24
CA MET A 265 23.77 -6.65 2.98
C MET A 265 23.32 -7.00 4.40
N THR A 266 23.73 -6.18 5.36
CA THR A 266 23.28 -6.29 6.75
C THR A 266 21.77 -5.98 6.88
N PRO A 267 21.13 -6.30 8.01
CA PRO A 267 19.74 -5.89 8.25
C PRO A 267 19.54 -4.37 8.13
N GLY A 268 20.47 -3.57 8.62
CA GLY A 268 20.42 -2.12 8.49
C GLY A 268 20.51 -1.66 7.04
N GLU A 269 21.49 -2.16 6.29
CA GLU A 269 21.68 -1.81 4.87
C GLU A 269 20.46 -2.20 4.00
N SER A 270 19.91 -3.40 4.20
CA SER A 270 18.74 -3.86 3.42
C SER A 270 17.47 -3.08 3.77
N THR A 271 17.29 -2.69 5.05
CA THR A 271 16.17 -1.84 5.46
C THR A 271 16.32 -0.41 4.90
N GLN A 272 17.53 0.16 4.85
CA GLN A 272 17.80 1.42 4.17
C GLN A 272 17.53 1.31 2.66
N LEU A 273 17.85 0.18 2.04
CA LEU A 273 17.53 -0.09 0.62
C LEU A 273 16.01 -0.07 0.37
N SER A 274 15.21 -0.66 1.26
CA SER A 274 13.74 -0.56 1.23
C SER A 274 13.27 0.90 1.38
N GLY A 275 13.87 1.65 2.30
CA GLY A 275 13.64 3.10 2.42
C GLY A 275 13.96 3.88 1.14
N LEU A 276 15.05 3.52 0.46
CA LEU A 276 15.45 4.11 -0.81
C LEU A 276 14.44 3.80 -1.92
N GLN A 277 13.93 2.55 -2.00
CA GLN A 277 12.86 2.18 -2.92
C GLN A 277 11.61 3.05 -2.71
N HIS A 278 11.15 3.18 -1.47
CA HIS A 278 9.97 3.98 -1.14
C HIS A 278 10.21 5.49 -1.37
N SER A 279 11.43 5.97 -1.21
CA SER A 279 11.82 7.34 -1.61
C SER A 279 11.68 7.53 -3.12
N GLY A 280 12.08 6.52 -3.91
CA GLY A 280 11.81 6.48 -5.34
C GLY A 280 10.31 6.55 -5.65
N ILE A 281 9.48 5.79 -4.91
CA ILE A 281 8.01 5.83 -5.07
C ILE A 281 7.50 7.26 -4.85
N LEU A 282 7.93 7.96 -3.80
CA LEU A 282 7.55 9.36 -3.57
C LEU A 282 7.93 10.26 -4.74
N VAL A 283 9.15 10.13 -5.26
CA VAL A 283 9.61 10.90 -6.42
C VAL A 283 8.76 10.58 -7.65
N GLY A 284 8.47 9.31 -7.91
CA GLY A 284 7.61 8.87 -9.01
C GLY A 284 6.19 9.43 -8.90
N MET A 285 5.61 9.43 -7.70
CA MET A 285 4.30 10.03 -7.42
C MET A 285 4.29 11.54 -7.70
N LEU A 286 5.35 12.25 -7.33
CA LEU A 286 5.49 13.67 -7.62
C LEU A 286 5.64 13.93 -9.12
N ILE A 287 6.46 13.14 -9.83
CA ILE A 287 6.64 13.25 -11.28
C ILE A 287 5.29 13.06 -12.01
N ALA A 288 4.55 12.00 -11.68
CA ALA A 288 3.25 11.73 -12.30
C ALA A 288 2.19 12.77 -11.92
N GLY A 289 2.14 13.18 -10.64
CA GLY A 289 1.19 14.17 -10.14
C GLY A 289 1.41 15.57 -10.73
N LEU A 290 2.66 16.06 -10.69
CA LEU A 290 3.02 17.36 -11.25
C LEU A 290 3.03 17.33 -12.78
N GLY A 291 3.57 16.27 -13.39
CA GLY A 291 3.58 16.09 -14.84
C GLY A 291 2.17 16.05 -15.42
N GLY A 292 1.26 15.34 -14.74
CA GLY A 292 -0.16 15.32 -15.08
C GLY A 292 -0.83 16.70 -15.06
N SER A 293 -0.43 17.56 -14.13
CA SER A 293 -1.01 18.90 -13.98
C SER A 293 -0.34 19.97 -14.87
N LEU A 294 0.99 19.97 -14.97
CA LEU A 294 1.75 20.99 -15.71
C LEU A 294 1.65 20.81 -17.25
N TYR A 295 1.58 19.57 -17.71
CA TYR A 295 1.45 19.24 -19.13
C TYR A 295 0.02 18.89 -19.56
N ALA A 296 -0.98 19.37 -18.81
CA ALA A 296 -2.40 19.07 -19.02
C ALA A 296 -2.89 19.24 -20.48
N ASN A 297 -2.26 20.12 -21.25
CA ASN A 297 -2.69 20.44 -22.63
C ASN A 297 -2.19 19.48 -23.71
N LYS A 298 -1.14 18.65 -23.48
CA LYS A 298 -0.59 17.72 -24.50
C LYS A 298 -0.32 16.29 -23.99
N PHE A 299 0.29 16.11 -22.83
CA PHE A 299 0.70 14.82 -22.30
C PHE A 299 0.06 14.51 -20.94
N GLY A 300 -0.24 15.53 -20.13
CA GLY A 300 -0.63 15.37 -18.75
C GLY A 300 -1.97 14.68 -18.52
N GLN A 301 -2.92 14.80 -19.46
CA GLN A 301 -4.23 14.15 -19.36
C GLN A 301 -4.25 12.70 -19.85
N ASN A 302 -3.15 12.19 -20.39
CA ASN A 302 -3.07 10.82 -20.89
C ASN A 302 -2.61 9.86 -19.78
N LEU A 303 -3.54 9.55 -18.86
CA LEU A 303 -3.30 8.59 -17.77
C LEU A 303 -2.76 7.24 -18.27
N LYS A 304 -3.20 6.82 -19.46
CA LYS A 304 -2.73 5.60 -20.11
C LYS A 304 -1.22 5.63 -20.38
N LEU A 305 -0.70 6.78 -20.87
CA LEU A 305 0.73 6.94 -21.10
C LEU A 305 1.52 6.81 -19.80
N TRP A 306 1.07 7.47 -18.72
CA TRP A 306 1.70 7.38 -17.40
C TRP A 306 1.68 5.97 -16.83
N ILE A 307 0.56 5.24 -16.96
CA ILE A 307 0.47 3.83 -16.58
C ILE A 307 1.48 2.99 -17.34
N MET A 308 1.56 3.18 -18.68
CA MET A 308 2.49 2.44 -19.53
C MET A 308 3.95 2.74 -19.17
N LEU A 309 4.30 4.01 -19.01
CA LEU A 309 5.66 4.42 -18.63
C LEU A 309 6.07 3.82 -17.26
N GLY A 310 5.16 3.84 -16.29
CA GLY A 310 5.41 3.24 -14.99
C GLY A 310 5.56 1.72 -15.07
N CYS A 311 4.65 1.01 -15.74
CA CYS A 311 4.72 -0.45 -15.88
C CYS A 311 5.96 -0.91 -16.67
N PHE A 312 6.28 -0.27 -17.81
CA PHE A 312 7.49 -0.60 -18.58
C PHE A 312 8.76 -0.23 -17.80
N GLY A 313 8.77 0.90 -17.11
CA GLY A 313 9.87 1.27 -16.22
C GLY A 313 10.09 0.24 -15.14
N SER A 314 9.03 -0.22 -14.46
CA SER A 314 9.11 -1.30 -13.47
C SER A 314 9.63 -2.61 -14.08
N ALA A 315 9.13 -2.98 -15.25
CA ALA A 315 9.61 -4.18 -15.95
C ALA A 315 11.11 -4.11 -16.29
N ILE A 316 11.61 -2.96 -16.74
CA ILE A 316 13.04 -2.74 -17.04
C ILE A 316 13.88 -2.86 -15.78
N MET A 317 13.45 -2.23 -14.67
CA MET A 317 14.18 -2.29 -13.41
C MET A 317 14.15 -3.69 -12.80
N LEU A 318 13.04 -4.43 -12.92
CA LEU A 318 12.95 -5.84 -12.48
C LEU A 318 13.80 -6.76 -13.35
N ALA A 319 13.85 -6.54 -14.67
CA ALA A 319 14.80 -7.23 -15.54
C ALA A 319 16.26 -6.92 -15.11
N GLY A 320 16.55 -5.69 -14.70
CA GLY A 320 17.81 -5.31 -14.08
C GLY A 320 18.11 -6.08 -12.81
N LEU A 321 17.14 -6.25 -11.91
CA LEU A 321 17.30 -7.07 -10.70
C LEU A 321 17.50 -8.56 -11.03
N SER A 322 16.84 -9.06 -12.07
CA SER A 322 17.08 -10.41 -12.59
C SER A 322 18.52 -10.60 -13.04
N VAL A 323 19.10 -9.63 -13.75
CA VAL A 323 20.53 -9.64 -14.11
C VAL A 323 21.41 -9.48 -12.87
N ALA A 324 21.05 -8.61 -11.93
CA ALA A 324 21.75 -8.39 -10.67
C ALA A 324 21.95 -9.68 -9.87
N ALA A 325 20.97 -10.59 -9.90
CA ALA A 325 21.07 -11.88 -9.23
C ALA A 325 22.23 -12.75 -9.75
N SER A 326 22.62 -12.61 -11.02
CA SER A 326 23.74 -13.33 -11.61
C SER A 326 25.07 -12.56 -11.53
N VAL A 327 25.02 -11.23 -11.58
CA VAL A 327 26.21 -10.36 -11.53
C VAL A 327 26.73 -10.19 -10.08
N GLY A 328 25.82 -10.15 -9.10
CA GLY A 328 26.16 -10.00 -7.69
C GLY A 328 26.59 -8.59 -7.28
N PRO A 329 27.50 -8.44 -6.30
CA PRO A 329 27.80 -7.17 -5.64
C PRO A 329 28.31 -6.02 -6.52
N THR A 330 28.75 -6.30 -7.75
CA THR A 330 29.21 -5.27 -8.70
C THR A 330 28.05 -4.54 -9.38
N TRP A 331 26.82 -5.04 -9.25
CA TRP A 331 25.63 -4.39 -9.79
C TRP A 331 25.27 -3.13 -9.00
N PRO A 332 24.86 -2.02 -9.67
CA PRO A 332 24.47 -0.78 -8.99
C PRO A 332 23.09 -0.93 -8.33
N MET A 333 23.00 -1.73 -7.28
CA MET A 333 21.78 -2.15 -6.61
C MET A 333 20.91 -0.97 -6.16
N GLN A 334 21.53 0.03 -5.53
CA GLN A 334 20.81 1.20 -5.02
C GLN A 334 20.13 2.00 -6.14
N ALA A 335 20.84 2.25 -7.25
CA ALA A 335 20.29 2.97 -8.40
C ALA A 335 19.15 2.19 -9.06
N ASN A 336 19.29 0.87 -9.18
CA ASN A 336 18.25 0.01 -9.75
C ASN A 336 16.99 0.01 -8.89
N VAL A 337 17.12 -0.16 -7.57
CA VAL A 337 16.00 -0.19 -6.62
C VAL A 337 15.32 1.18 -6.52
N PHE A 338 16.08 2.27 -6.51
CA PHE A 338 15.50 3.62 -6.58
C PHE A 338 14.72 3.83 -7.87
N GLY A 339 15.28 3.44 -9.03
CA GLY A 339 14.59 3.50 -10.33
C GLY A 339 13.31 2.67 -10.36
N LEU A 340 13.33 1.48 -9.74
CA LEU A 340 12.13 0.64 -9.57
C LEU A 340 11.07 1.38 -8.72
N GLY A 341 11.48 2.01 -7.63
CA GLY A 341 10.61 2.85 -6.82
C GLY A 341 9.97 3.97 -7.65
N VAL A 342 10.75 4.73 -8.43
CA VAL A 342 10.25 5.80 -9.29
C VAL A 342 9.20 5.28 -10.27
N ALA A 343 9.49 4.18 -10.97
CA ALA A 343 8.56 3.57 -11.92
C ALA A 343 7.26 3.11 -11.25
N ASN A 344 7.36 2.48 -10.08
CA ASN A 344 6.22 2.06 -9.28
C ASN A 344 5.36 3.24 -8.81
N GLY A 345 5.99 4.35 -8.39
CA GLY A 345 5.28 5.56 -7.99
C GLY A 345 4.52 6.22 -9.15
N VAL A 346 5.13 6.26 -10.33
CA VAL A 346 4.50 6.77 -11.55
C VAL A 346 3.26 5.95 -11.90
N PHE A 347 3.37 4.62 -11.95
CA PHE A 347 2.25 3.76 -12.28
C PHE A 347 1.13 3.85 -11.23
N ALA A 348 1.47 3.88 -9.94
CA ALA A 348 0.49 3.87 -8.86
C ALA A 348 -0.42 5.10 -8.89
N VAL A 349 0.15 6.31 -9.03
CA VAL A 349 -0.63 7.56 -9.13
C VAL A 349 -1.52 7.56 -10.37
N ALA A 350 -0.98 7.13 -11.51
CA ALA A 350 -1.74 7.08 -12.75
C ALA A 350 -2.88 6.04 -12.69
N ALA A 351 -2.65 4.88 -12.05
CA ALA A 351 -3.66 3.86 -11.83
C ALA A 351 -4.80 4.36 -10.93
N VAL A 352 -4.47 5.07 -9.82
CA VAL A 352 -5.47 5.68 -8.94
C VAL A 352 -6.27 6.76 -9.69
N GLY A 353 -5.62 7.59 -10.50
CA GLY A 353 -6.28 8.57 -11.35
C GLY A 353 -7.26 7.93 -12.35
N ALA A 354 -6.85 6.84 -13.01
CA ALA A 354 -7.69 6.07 -13.91
C ALA A 354 -8.87 5.41 -13.18
N MET A 355 -8.63 4.88 -11.99
CA MET A 355 -9.65 4.28 -11.12
C MET A 355 -10.75 5.28 -10.76
N LEU A 356 -10.37 6.51 -10.36
CA LEU A 356 -11.33 7.57 -10.06
C LEU A 356 -12.12 8.01 -11.30
N GLY A 357 -11.45 8.15 -12.46
CA GLY A 357 -12.10 8.49 -13.72
C GLY A 357 -13.13 7.43 -14.14
N LEU A 358 -12.75 6.17 -14.18
CA LEU A 358 -13.65 5.07 -14.54
C LEU A 358 -14.78 4.83 -13.53
N ALA A 359 -14.57 5.17 -12.24
CA ALA A 359 -15.63 5.10 -11.24
C ALA A 359 -16.74 6.11 -11.52
N SER A 360 -16.37 7.35 -11.93
CA SER A 360 -17.32 8.43 -12.22
C SER A 360 -18.06 8.28 -13.56
N ASP A 361 -17.46 7.59 -14.56
CA ASP A 361 -18.06 7.40 -15.89
C ASP A 361 -19.11 6.28 -15.95
N GLY A 362 -19.27 5.51 -14.87
CA GLY A 362 -20.20 4.38 -14.80
C GLY A 362 -21.67 4.81 -14.79
N LYS A 363 -22.43 4.37 -15.80
CA LYS A 363 -23.84 4.76 -16.00
C LYS A 363 -24.84 4.08 -15.06
N SER A 364 -24.47 2.98 -14.39
CA SER A 364 -25.42 2.12 -13.69
C SER A 364 -24.95 1.58 -12.34
N SER A 365 -23.68 1.18 -12.18
CA SER A 365 -23.14 0.79 -10.87
C SER A 365 -22.57 2.02 -10.15
N GLY A 366 -22.94 2.22 -8.86
CA GLY A 366 -22.46 3.35 -8.07
C GLY A 366 -20.92 3.37 -7.96
N GLU A 367 -20.33 4.58 -7.91
CA GLU A 367 -18.89 4.80 -7.75
C GLU A 367 -18.27 3.96 -6.62
N GLY A 368 -18.99 3.86 -5.49
CA GLY A 368 -18.55 3.09 -4.32
C GLY A 368 -18.40 1.59 -4.56
N ALA A 369 -19.29 0.99 -5.37
CA ALA A 369 -19.22 -0.44 -5.70
C ALA A 369 -17.99 -0.75 -6.57
N ARG A 370 -17.71 0.08 -7.57
CA ARG A 370 -16.53 -0.05 -8.44
C ARG A 370 -15.23 0.10 -7.65
N MET A 371 -15.15 1.13 -6.80
CA MET A 371 -14.00 1.34 -5.91
C MET A 371 -13.81 0.18 -4.94
N GLY A 372 -14.91 -0.39 -4.44
CA GLY A 372 -14.89 -1.56 -3.56
C GLY A 372 -14.33 -2.82 -4.24
N VAL A 373 -14.73 -3.10 -5.47
CA VAL A 373 -14.24 -4.26 -6.25
C VAL A 373 -12.75 -4.12 -6.56
N TRP A 374 -12.31 -2.93 -6.98
CA TRP A 374 -10.89 -2.69 -7.25
C TRP A 374 -10.04 -2.73 -6.00
N GLY A 375 -10.53 -2.17 -4.88
CA GLY A 375 -9.86 -2.28 -3.58
C GLY A 375 -9.76 -3.73 -3.07
N ALA A 376 -10.80 -4.54 -3.27
CA ALA A 376 -10.76 -5.96 -2.96
C ALA A 376 -9.77 -6.71 -3.87
N SER A 377 -9.77 -6.41 -5.17
CA SER A 377 -8.79 -6.95 -6.13
C SER A 377 -7.35 -6.65 -5.71
N GLN A 378 -7.09 -5.42 -5.30
CA GLN A 378 -5.78 -4.99 -4.79
C GLN A 378 -5.41 -5.75 -3.50
N ALA A 379 -6.32 -5.86 -2.53
CA ALA A 379 -6.04 -6.54 -1.27
C ALA A 379 -5.72 -8.03 -1.47
N ILE A 380 -6.47 -8.71 -2.35
CA ILE A 380 -6.21 -10.11 -2.72
C ILE A 380 -4.85 -10.22 -3.42
N ALA A 381 -4.55 -9.31 -4.36
CA ALA A 381 -3.28 -9.29 -5.07
C ALA A 381 -2.09 -9.08 -4.13
N PHE A 382 -2.21 -8.19 -3.15
CA PHE A 382 -1.15 -7.97 -2.15
C PHE A 382 -0.92 -9.21 -1.26
N GLY A 383 -1.99 -9.84 -0.76
CA GLY A 383 -1.85 -11.05 0.05
C GLY A 383 -1.30 -12.25 -0.72
N ALA A 384 -1.79 -12.45 -1.95
CA ALA A 384 -1.35 -13.56 -2.78
C ALA A 384 0.04 -13.35 -3.39
N GLY A 385 0.37 -12.13 -3.84
CA GLY A 385 1.59 -11.84 -4.58
C GLY A 385 2.84 -12.10 -3.75
N GLY A 386 2.92 -11.51 -2.56
CA GLY A 386 4.08 -11.73 -1.68
C GLY A 386 4.30 -13.20 -1.34
N LEU A 387 3.22 -13.94 -1.05
CA LEU A 387 3.29 -15.37 -0.78
C LEU A 387 3.74 -16.16 -2.02
N LEU A 388 3.20 -15.85 -3.20
CA LEU A 388 3.58 -16.51 -4.46
C LEU A 388 5.06 -16.28 -4.76
N GLY A 389 5.55 -15.05 -4.67
CA GLY A 389 6.97 -14.73 -4.87
C GLY A 389 7.88 -15.56 -3.97
N ALA A 390 7.57 -15.58 -2.67
CA ALA A 390 8.34 -16.33 -1.68
C ALA A 390 8.30 -17.85 -1.92
N VAL A 391 7.12 -18.41 -2.23
CA VAL A 391 6.97 -19.84 -2.54
C VAL A 391 7.75 -20.23 -3.79
N ILE A 392 7.72 -19.41 -4.85
CA ILE A 392 8.49 -19.68 -6.07
C ILE A 392 9.98 -19.65 -5.77
N VAL A 393 10.46 -18.66 -4.99
CA VAL A 393 11.87 -18.61 -4.54
C VAL A 393 12.23 -19.91 -3.82
N ASP A 394 11.46 -20.34 -2.83
CA ASP A 394 11.76 -21.54 -2.04
C ASP A 394 11.75 -22.83 -2.89
N LEU A 395 10.78 -22.95 -3.81
CA LEU A 395 10.70 -24.10 -4.72
C LEU A 395 11.92 -24.19 -5.64
N LEU A 396 12.30 -23.05 -6.25
CA LEU A 396 13.45 -23.01 -7.15
C LEU A 396 14.77 -23.22 -6.40
N ARG A 397 14.90 -22.67 -5.19
CA ARG A 397 16.07 -22.95 -4.32
C ARG A 397 16.23 -24.43 -4.02
N ARG A 398 15.11 -25.11 -3.69
CA ARG A 398 15.13 -26.57 -3.43
C ARG A 398 15.47 -27.40 -4.67
N GLN A 399 15.00 -27.00 -5.85
CA GLN A 399 15.23 -27.74 -7.09
C GLN A 399 16.61 -27.48 -7.70
N MET A 400 17.07 -26.23 -7.67
CA MET A 400 18.29 -25.79 -8.35
C MET A 400 19.50 -25.72 -7.40
N GLY A 401 19.29 -25.70 -6.09
CA GLY A 401 20.36 -25.58 -5.09
C GLY A 401 21.09 -24.22 -5.11
N GLN A 402 20.55 -23.21 -5.79
CA GLN A 402 21.19 -21.91 -6.01
C GLN A 402 20.22 -20.76 -5.78
N ASP A 403 20.57 -19.86 -4.87
CA ASP A 403 19.74 -18.70 -4.54
C ASP A 403 19.60 -17.72 -5.71
N ASN A 404 20.71 -17.47 -6.43
CA ASN A 404 20.75 -16.52 -7.54
C ASN A 404 19.77 -16.89 -8.67
N ILE A 405 19.68 -18.17 -9.04
CA ILE A 405 18.74 -18.62 -10.08
C ILE A 405 17.30 -18.44 -9.64
N ALA A 406 17.00 -18.71 -8.36
CA ALA A 406 15.67 -18.55 -7.81
C ALA A 406 15.19 -17.09 -7.87
N PHE A 407 16.00 -16.15 -7.39
CA PHE A 407 15.67 -14.72 -7.45
C PHE A 407 15.64 -14.18 -8.88
N GLN A 408 16.58 -14.62 -9.74
CA GLN A 408 16.60 -14.28 -11.15
C GLN A 408 15.27 -14.62 -11.84
N ALA A 409 14.79 -15.83 -11.62
CA ALA A 409 13.53 -16.30 -12.22
C ALA A 409 12.32 -15.50 -11.72
N VAL A 410 12.23 -15.23 -10.42
CA VAL A 410 11.10 -14.49 -9.86
C VAL A 410 11.05 -13.05 -10.37
N PHE A 411 12.18 -12.33 -10.37
CA PHE A 411 12.22 -10.97 -10.93
C PHE A 411 11.92 -10.95 -12.44
N ALA A 412 12.32 -11.99 -13.19
CA ALA A 412 11.96 -12.11 -14.61
C ALA A 412 10.44 -12.33 -14.78
N ILE A 413 9.82 -13.16 -13.96
CA ILE A 413 8.35 -13.37 -13.96
C ILE A 413 7.65 -12.06 -13.65
N GLU A 414 8.07 -11.31 -12.64
CA GLU A 414 7.49 -10.02 -12.27
C GLU A 414 7.62 -8.99 -13.41
N ALA A 415 8.78 -8.93 -14.08
CA ALA A 415 8.98 -8.07 -15.24
C ALA A 415 7.97 -8.39 -16.35
N VAL A 416 7.75 -9.68 -16.65
CA VAL A 416 6.75 -10.12 -17.63
C VAL A 416 5.34 -9.74 -17.17
N MET A 417 5.03 -9.89 -15.88
CA MET A 417 3.71 -9.50 -15.34
C MET A 417 3.45 -8.00 -15.48
N PHE A 418 4.44 -7.14 -15.27
CA PHE A 418 4.28 -5.70 -15.52
C PHE A 418 4.09 -5.37 -16.99
N ILE A 419 4.75 -6.09 -17.90
CA ILE A 419 4.52 -5.96 -19.35
C ILE A 419 3.07 -6.38 -19.68
N LEU A 420 2.60 -7.51 -19.15
CA LEU A 420 1.22 -7.96 -19.34
C LEU A 420 0.21 -6.95 -18.78
N ALA A 421 0.47 -6.39 -17.60
CA ALA A 421 -0.36 -5.33 -17.02
C ALA A 421 -0.42 -4.10 -17.94
N ALA A 422 0.71 -3.67 -18.49
CA ALA A 422 0.77 -2.58 -19.47
C ALA A 422 -0.07 -2.89 -20.72
N LEU A 423 0.04 -4.11 -21.26
CA LEU A 423 -0.74 -4.54 -22.42
C LEU A 423 -2.24 -4.56 -22.14
N VAL A 424 -2.67 -5.06 -20.98
CA VAL A 424 -4.07 -5.01 -20.56
C VAL A 424 -4.56 -3.57 -20.44
N ALA A 425 -3.75 -2.66 -19.89
CA ALA A 425 -4.08 -1.25 -19.78
C ALA A 425 -4.24 -0.57 -21.16
N THR A 426 -3.55 -1.04 -22.21
CA THR A 426 -3.73 -0.48 -23.58
C THR A 426 -5.13 -0.70 -24.13
N GLY A 427 -5.79 -1.79 -23.77
CA GLY A 427 -7.14 -2.12 -24.21
C GLY A 427 -8.26 -1.37 -23.46
N THR A 428 -7.93 -0.63 -22.39
CA THR A 428 -8.90 0.20 -21.68
C THR A 428 -9.00 1.57 -22.35
N SER A 429 -10.21 2.01 -22.73
CA SER A 429 -10.43 3.38 -23.17
C SER A 429 -10.49 4.29 -21.94
N LEU A 430 -9.33 4.73 -21.47
CA LEU A 430 -9.19 5.76 -20.45
C LEU A 430 -9.46 7.12 -21.12
N SER A 431 -10.70 7.35 -21.57
CA SER A 431 -11.13 8.61 -22.18
C SER A 431 -11.38 9.63 -21.07
N ARG A 432 -11.17 10.90 -21.41
CA ARG A 432 -11.39 12.09 -20.61
C ARG A 432 -12.71 12.05 -19.85
N PRO A 433 -12.80 12.59 -18.61
CA PRO A 433 -14.06 13.10 -18.13
C PRO A 433 -14.55 14.11 -19.17
N SER A 434 -15.64 13.83 -19.84
CA SER A 434 -16.31 14.82 -20.69
C SER A 434 -16.75 15.96 -19.77
N LEU A 435 -16.03 17.06 -19.81
CA LEU A 435 -16.61 18.33 -19.42
C LEU A 435 -17.81 18.50 -20.37
N SER A 436 -18.98 18.12 -19.89
CA SER A 436 -20.23 18.17 -20.63
C SER A 436 -20.38 19.55 -21.24
N ASN A 437 -20.68 19.61 -22.51
CA ASN A 437 -21.18 20.75 -23.28
C ASN A 437 -22.48 21.31 -22.70
N GLN A 438 -22.50 21.72 -21.44
CA GLN A 438 -23.61 22.45 -20.81
C GLN A 438 -23.42 23.98 -20.81
N ALA A 439 -22.47 24.49 -21.61
CA ALA A 439 -22.20 25.93 -21.70
C ALA A 439 -22.41 26.50 -23.09
N ILE A 440 -23.19 25.88 -23.99
CA ILE A 440 -23.54 26.42 -25.32
C ILE A 440 -25.05 26.39 -25.55
N GLU A 441 -25.86 26.42 -24.54
CA GLU A 441 -27.30 26.74 -24.66
C GLU A 441 -27.74 27.56 -23.42
N ALA A 442 -27.26 28.80 -23.33
CA ALA A 442 -27.87 29.86 -22.51
C ALA A 442 -27.59 31.23 -23.16
#